data_3f407a4a575508efbf91381749d93518
#
_entry.id   3f407a4a575508efbf91381749d93518
#
_cell.length_a   1.000
_cell.length_b   1.000
_cell.length_c   1.000
_cell.angle_alpha   90.00
_cell.angle_beta   90.00
_cell.angle_gamma   90.00
#
_symmetry.space_group_name_H-M   'P 1'
#
loop_
_entity.id
_entity.type
_entity.pdbx_description
1 polymer ?
#
loop_
_entity_poly.entity_id
_entity_poly.type
_entity_poly.pdbx_seq_one_letter_code
_entity_poly.pdbx_strand_id
1 'polypeptide(L)'
;MSHQDISSRFCHYIYDLARDRPGRNEICRQHGFQRVLVIQNLEDADRIMRRNVDNYPKNSRWISQVAGNSRLTEEGGQWKFRQNLSQPFFSKYDASRAFSVSMTHGRHMAEHLLREPDAQVLDEALVHQGMLSIFTQMFLEVELSHLPMAHDSASRLIELASSYAFVPPGQESLKDSKERIREILQLRKTIFNALQCLRGDAFAHSPMLNAMLEAESAPGFDFTFEKELTTLFDAGSDTASYSIGWALHLLAENPDLQEHLHAAMREVHALHGHDPQALESAIAQHADLRCFISELLRLYPPLPFITRLARDADQLSDMNVEPGDVVVVSLVGVNHKALGRADPWKPDLRAARREGFGMGTGTISGFVWGRRVCGGRSFALVELAAVLGVLILRLKVEVSRQEPVVYEWVGQMRRKGGHLLKFMPRP
;
A
#
# COMPACT_ATOMS: atom_id res chain seq x y z
N MET A 1 -17.04 -2.04 21.72
CA MET A 1 -15.99 -2.37 20.74
C MET A 1 -15.66 -1.13 19.96
N SER A 2 -14.41 -0.77 19.81
CA SER A 2 -14.03 0.36 18.96
C SER A 2 -14.25 0.02 17.47
N HIS A 3 -14.42 1.02 16.61
CA HIS A 3 -14.55 0.79 15.15
C HIS A 3 -13.29 0.19 14.55
N GLN A 4 -12.12 0.51 15.12
CA GLN A 4 -10.84 -0.05 14.73
C GLN A 4 -10.77 -1.56 15.01
N ASP A 5 -11.37 -2.04 16.13
CA ASP A 5 -11.46 -3.47 16.41
C ASP A 5 -12.30 -4.21 15.36
N ILE A 6 -13.35 -3.58 14.83
CA ILE A 6 -14.19 -4.18 13.78
C ILE A 6 -13.39 -4.31 12.48
N SER A 7 -12.72 -3.26 12.05
CA SER A 7 -11.93 -3.26 10.81
C SER A 7 -10.77 -4.25 10.88
N SER A 8 -10.07 -4.34 12.02
CA SER A 8 -9.00 -5.32 12.23
C SER A 8 -9.53 -6.76 12.23
N ARG A 9 -10.67 -7.02 12.87
CA ARG A 9 -11.33 -8.34 12.84
C ARG A 9 -11.77 -8.72 11.43
N PHE A 10 -12.22 -7.76 10.65
CA PHE A 10 -12.57 -8.01 9.26
C PHE A 10 -11.33 -8.36 8.43
N CYS A 11 -10.18 -7.74 8.69
CA CYS A 11 -8.93 -8.11 8.07
C CYS A 11 -8.54 -9.57 8.38
N HIS A 12 -8.60 -9.99 9.64
CA HIS A 12 -8.42 -11.39 10.02
C HIS A 12 -9.40 -12.32 9.32
N TYR A 13 -10.68 -11.96 9.32
CA TYR A 13 -11.72 -12.73 8.66
C TYR A 13 -11.42 -12.96 7.17
N ILE A 14 -10.89 -11.96 6.45
CA ILE A 14 -10.50 -12.10 5.06
C ILE A 14 -9.39 -13.15 4.88
N TYR A 15 -8.37 -13.15 5.76
CA TYR A 15 -7.31 -14.14 5.73
C TYR A 15 -7.78 -15.55 6.10
N ASP A 16 -8.61 -15.67 7.13
CA ASP A 16 -9.20 -16.95 7.55
C ASP A 16 -10.09 -17.51 6.43
N LEU A 17 -10.94 -16.67 5.83
CA LEU A 17 -11.79 -17.07 4.73
C LEU A 17 -10.97 -17.55 3.52
N ALA A 18 -9.89 -16.85 3.19
CA ALA A 18 -8.99 -17.24 2.11
C ALA A 18 -8.27 -18.58 2.38
N ARG A 19 -8.01 -18.88 3.66
CA ARG A 19 -7.42 -20.16 4.09
C ARG A 19 -8.42 -21.30 4.08
N ASP A 20 -9.58 -21.07 4.69
CA ASP A 20 -10.56 -22.12 4.94
C ASP A 20 -11.45 -22.42 3.72
N ARG A 21 -11.73 -21.42 2.89
CA ARG A 21 -12.66 -21.49 1.75
C ARG A 21 -12.12 -20.78 0.51
N PRO A 22 -10.93 -21.15 0.02
CA PRO A 22 -10.27 -20.43 -1.08
C PRO A 22 -11.13 -20.42 -2.35
N GLY A 23 -11.30 -19.23 -2.92
CA GLY A 23 -12.02 -19.01 -4.18
C GLY A 23 -13.54 -19.09 -4.08
N ARG A 24 -14.13 -19.23 -2.89
CA ARG A 24 -15.58 -19.17 -2.69
C ARG A 24 -15.97 -17.77 -2.24
N ASN A 25 -16.98 -17.21 -2.88
CA ASN A 25 -17.59 -15.98 -2.42
C ASN A 25 -18.40 -16.25 -1.14
N GLU A 26 -18.55 -15.24 -0.30
CA GLU A 26 -19.25 -15.37 0.98
C GLU A 26 -20.11 -14.13 1.25
N ILE A 27 -21.25 -14.33 1.91
CA ILE A 27 -22.07 -13.23 2.41
C ILE A 27 -21.80 -13.08 3.91
N CYS A 28 -21.12 -12.00 4.27
CA CYS A 28 -20.87 -11.66 5.66
C CYS A 28 -22.07 -10.90 6.23
N ARG A 29 -22.68 -11.46 7.28
CA ARG A 29 -23.80 -10.84 8.01
C ARG A 29 -23.37 -10.52 9.44
N GLN A 30 -22.40 -9.61 9.60
CA GLN A 30 -21.96 -9.26 10.94
C GLN A 30 -22.72 -8.04 11.49
N HIS A 31 -23.35 -8.23 12.66
CA HIS A 31 -23.70 -7.22 13.67
C HIS A 31 -24.28 -5.89 13.17
N GLY A 32 -25.44 -5.91 12.50
CA GLY A 32 -26.16 -4.69 12.12
C GLY A 32 -25.54 -3.90 10.98
N PHE A 33 -24.54 -4.46 10.29
CA PHE A 33 -23.99 -3.91 9.05
C PHE A 33 -24.94 -4.19 7.87
N GLN A 34 -24.78 -3.37 6.84
CA GLN A 34 -25.28 -3.69 5.51
C GLN A 34 -24.77 -5.08 5.08
N ARG A 35 -25.48 -5.70 4.16
CA ARG A 35 -25.06 -6.93 3.52
C ARG A 35 -23.69 -6.71 2.86
N VAL A 36 -22.68 -7.47 3.31
CA VAL A 36 -21.31 -7.40 2.77
C VAL A 36 -21.04 -8.67 1.99
N LEU A 37 -20.74 -8.51 0.70
CA LEU A 37 -20.36 -9.61 -0.19
C LEU A 37 -18.85 -9.67 -0.27
N VAL A 38 -18.25 -10.78 0.16
CA VAL A 38 -16.79 -11.02 0.05
C VAL A 38 -16.52 -11.88 -1.17
N ILE A 39 -15.79 -11.35 -2.12
CA ILE A 39 -15.50 -11.93 -3.42
C ILE A 39 -14.08 -12.47 -3.45
N GLN A 40 -13.94 -13.78 -3.64
CA GLN A 40 -12.67 -14.50 -3.79
C GLN A 40 -12.56 -15.20 -5.14
N ASN A 41 -13.67 -15.35 -5.86
CA ASN A 41 -13.66 -15.90 -7.20
C ASN A 41 -13.05 -14.91 -8.18
N LEU A 42 -12.01 -15.34 -8.94
CA LEU A 42 -11.28 -14.46 -9.86
C LEU A 42 -12.17 -13.92 -10.99
N GLU A 43 -13.10 -14.71 -11.50
CA GLU A 43 -13.98 -14.30 -12.60
C GLU A 43 -14.98 -13.22 -12.13
N ASP A 44 -15.55 -13.40 -10.95
CA ASP A 44 -16.45 -12.42 -10.32
C ASP A 44 -15.69 -11.14 -9.94
N ALA A 45 -14.48 -11.29 -9.38
CA ALA A 45 -13.61 -10.17 -9.09
C ALA A 45 -13.26 -9.38 -10.38
N ASP A 46 -12.96 -10.07 -11.49
CA ASP A 46 -12.70 -9.42 -12.78
C ASP A 46 -13.96 -8.73 -13.34
N ARG A 47 -15.14 -9.31 -13.15
CA ARG A 47 -16.40 -8.67 -13.49
C ARG A 47 -16.56 -7.32 -12.77
N ILE A 48 -16.37 -7.32 -11.45
CA ILE A 48 -16.49 -6.13 -10.59
C ILE A 48 -15.43 -5.08 -10.95
N MET A 49 -14.18 -5.51 -11.13
CA MET A 49 -13.05 -4.59 -11.27
C MET A 49 -12.86 -4.06 -12.68
N ARG A 50 -13.35 -4.77 -13.70
CA ARG A 50 -13.10 -4.45 -15.11
C ARG A 50 -14.33 -4.47 -15.98
N ARG A 51 -15.06 -5.60 -16.04
CA ARG A 51 -16.12 -5.80 -17.02
C ARG A 51 -17.39 -5.00 -16.71
N ASN A 52 -17.74 -4.85 -15.44
CA ASN A 52 -18.92 -4.10 -14.97
C ASN A 52 -18.55 -3.00 -13.95
N VAL A 53 -17.37 -2.37 -14.14
CA VAL A 53 -16.77 -1.46 -13.17
C VAL A 53 -17.64 -0.22 -12.86
N ASP A 54 -18.51 0.17 -13.77
CA ASP A 54 -19.39 1.33 -13.58
C ASP A 54 -20.56 1.04 -12.63
N ASN A 55 -20.92 -0.25 -12.47
CA ASN A 55 -21.86 -0.69 -11.44
C ASN A 55 -21.25 -0.75 -10.04
N TYR A 56 -19.93 -0.73 -9.94
CA TYR A 56 -19.18 -0.89 -8.69
C TYR A 56 -18.27 0.29 -8.40
N PRO A 57 -18.81 1.50 -8.12
CA PRO A 57 -18.04 2.65 -7.68
C PRO A 57 -17.26 2.33 -6.38
N LYS A 58 -16.25 3.14 -6.10
CA LYS A 58 -15.47 3.02 -4.86
C LYS A 58 -16.39 3.24 -3.65
N ASN A 59 -16.22 2.42 -2.63
CA ASN A 59 -16.75 2.69 -1.30
C ASN A 59 -15.72 3.46 -0.49
N SER A 60 -15.54 4.75 -0.83
CA SER A 60 -14.48 5.63 -0.29
C SER A 60 -15.01 6.75 0.59
N ARG A 61 -16.31 6.75 0.92
CA ARG A 61 -16.93 7.81 1.72
C ARG A 61 -16.24 7.99 3.07
N TRP A 62 -15.80 6.91 3.69
CA TRP A 62 -15.10 6.93 4.95
C TRP A 62 -13.76 7.70 4.89
N ILE A 63 -13.03 7.67 3.77
CA ILE A 63 -11.83 8.50 3.58
C ILE A 63 -12.25 9.94 3.21
N SER A 64 -13.16 10.13 2.26
CA SER A 64 -13.49 11.46 1.76
C SER A 64 -14.08 12.38 2.81
N GLN A 65 -14.83 11.84 3.77
CA GLN A 65 -15.37 12.62 4.90
C GLN A 65 -14.26 13.13 5.84
N VAL A 66 -13.19 12.38 5.99
CA VAL A 66 -12.10 12.69 6.92
C VAL A 66 -10.95 13.42 6.22
N ALA A 67 -10.41 12.87 5.13
CA ALA A 67 -9.27 13.43 4.41
C ALA A 67 -9.66 14.36 3.26
N GLY A 68 -10.91 14.31 2.79
CA GLY A 68 -11.42 15.10 1.68
C GLY A 68 -11.40 14.37 0.34
N ASN A 69 -11.83 15.10 -0.70
CA ASN A 69 -11.93 14.57 -2.06
C ASN A 69 -10.56 14.57 -2.74
N SER A 70 -10.21 13.43 -3.38
CA SER A 70 -8.92 13.22 -4.04
C SER A 70 -9.02 12.16 -5.14
N ARG A 71 -7.94 11.90 -5.87
CA ARG A 71 -7.85 10.80 -6.83
C ARG A 71 -8.21 9.44 -6.18
N LEU A 72 -7.89 9.26 -4.91
CA LEU A 72 -8.19 8.03 -4.19
C LEU A 72 -9.70 7.86 -3.95
N THR A 73 -10.42 8.94 -3.67
CA THR A 73 -11.80 8.91 -3.20
C THR A 73 -12.86 9.20 -4.28
N GLU A 74 -12.51 9.95 -5.32
CA GLU A 74 -13.43 10.41 -6.35
C GLU A 74 -13.72 9.37 -7.44
N GLU A 75 -14.83 9.57 -8.13
CA GLU A 75 -15.32 8.78 -9.26
C GLU A 75 -15.64 9.65 -10.48
N GLY A 76 -15.92 9.00 -11.61
CA GLY A 76 -16.38 9.66 -12.83
C GLY A 76 -15.43 10.73 -13.36
N GLY A 77 -15.97 11.90 -13.72
CA GLY A 77 -15.20 13.02 -14.28
C GLY A 77 -14.18 13.61 -13.31
N GLN A 78 -14.54 13.73 -12.02
CA GLN A 78 -13.64 14.22 -10.97
C GLN A 78 -12.42 13.32 -10.80
N TRP A 79 -12.62 11.99 -10.77
CA TRP A 79 -11.53 11.04 -10.75
C TRP A 79 -10.66 11.10 -12.01
N LYS A 80 -11.30 11.19 -13.19
CA LYS A 80 -10.58 11.23 -14.46
C LYS A 80 -9.71 12.47 -14.61
N PHE A 81 -10.19 13.61 -14.14
CA PHE A 81 -9.40 14.84 -14.07
C PHE A 81 -8.15 14.66 -13.23
N ARG A 82 -8.28 14.16 -11.98
CA ARG A 82 -7.15 13.92 -11.08
C ARG A 82 -6.19 12.85 -11.61
N GLN A 83 -6.73 11.83 -12.27
CA GLN A 83 -5.91 10.81 -12.92
C GLN A 83 -5.07 11.41 -14.04
N ASN A 84 -5.68 12.20 -14.92
CA ASN A 84 -4.96 12.84 -16.04
C ASN A 84 -3.89 13.81 -15.54
N LEU A 85 -4.17 14.52 -14.45
CA LEU A 85 -3.23 15.44 -13.80
C LEU A 85 -2.00 14.72 -13.24
N SER A 86 -2.19 13.68 -12.44
CA SER A 86 -1.12 13.08 -11.66
C SER A 86 -0.46 11.85 -12.32
N GLN A 87 -1.17 11.11 -13.21
CA GLN A 87 -0.64 9.89 -13.83
C GLN A 87 0.64 10.10 -14.66
N PRO A 88 0.83 11.20 -15.41
CA PRO A 88 2.05 11.43 -16.16
C PRO A 88 3.31 11.39 -15.29
N PHE A 89 3.25 11.93 -14.09
CA PHE A 89 4.38 11.92 -13.14
C PHE A 89 4.72 10.51 -12.66
N PHE A 90 3.70 9.68 -12.39
CA PHE A 90 3.89 8.29 -11.97
C PHE A 90 4.28 7.34 -13.12
N SER A 91 4.10 7.74 -14.37
CA SER A 91 4.38 6.90 -15.54
C SER A 91 5.67 7.28 -16.27
N LYS A 92 6.13 8.52 -16.12
CA LYS A 92 7.26 9.09 -16.87
C LYS A 92 8.34 9.67 -15.94
N TYR A 93 8.56 9.03 -14.81
CA TYR A 93 9.64 9.40 -13.89
C TYR A 93 11.00 8.89 -14.40
N ASP A 94 12.06 9.51 -13.92
CA ASP A 94 13.43 9.03 -14.12
C ASP A 94 13.67 7.78 -13.24
N ALA A 95 13.71 6.62 -13.89
CA ALA A 95 13.87 5.35 -13.18
C ALA A 95 15.25 5.20 -12.52
N SER A 96 16.32 5.73 -13.14
CA SER A 96 17.66 5.70 -12.58
C SER A 96 17.76 6.56 -11.31
N ARG A 97 17.21 7.77 -11.37
CA ARG A 97 17.12 8.64 -10.19
C ARG A 97 16.28 7.97 -9.09
N ALA A 98 15.15 7.38 -9.43
CA ALA A 98 14.29 6.69 -8.46
C ALA A 98 15.03 5.56 -7.76
N PHE A 99 15.76 4.76 -8.52
CA PHE A 99 16.57 3.66 -7.98
C PHE A 99 17.70 4.18 -7.07
N SER A 100 18.44 5.17 -7.51
CA SER A 100 19.54 5.78 -6.76
C SER A 100 19.07 6.40 -5.44
N VAL A 101 18.00 7.18 -5.47
CA VAL A 101 17.37 7.77 -4.27
C VAL A 101 16.91 6.67 -3.32
N SER A 102 16.22 5.65 -3.84
CA SER A 102 15.74 4.53 -3.03
C SER A 102 16.86 3.73 -2.39
N MET A 103 17.97 3.46 -3.12
CA MET A 103 19.16 2.82 -2.54
C MET A 103 19.78 3.64 -1.42
N THR A 104 19.82 4.96 -1.56
CA THR A 104 20.39 5.87 -0.55
C THR A 104 19.57 5.78 0.74
N HIS A 105 18.25 5.88 0.67
CA HIS A 105 17.40 5.71 1.84
C HIS A 105 17.44 4.29 2.41
N GLY A 106 17.53 3.26 1.56
CA GLY A 106 17.77 1.88 2.00
C GLY A 106 19.05 1.70 2.80
N ARG A 107 20.16 2.38 2.41
CA ARG A 107 21.42 2.38 3.19
C ARG A 107 21.25 3.05 4.54
N HIS A 108 20.59 4.21 4.58
CA HIS A 108 20.31 4.93 5.83
C HIS A 108 19.47 4.09 6.79
N MET A 109 18.44 3.40 6.27
CA MET A 109 17.62 2.47 7.06
C MET A 109 18.47 1.33 7.63
N ALA A 110 19.30 0.68 6.79
CA ALA A 110 20.15 -0.41 7.24
C ALA A 110 21.15 0.03 8.32
N GLU A 111 21.79 1.19 8.14
CA GLU A 111 22.73 1.76 9.12
C GLU A 111 22.05 2.10 10.45
N HIS A 112 20.83 2.63 10.40
CA HIS A 112 20.08 2.93 11.63
C HIS A 112 19.67 1.66 12.37
N LEU A 113 19.11 0.68 11.67
CA LEU A 113 18.70 -0.59 12.27
C LEU A 113 19.86 -1.36 12.92
N LEU A 114 21.09 -1.17 12.42
CA LEU A 114 22.31 -1.77 13.00
C LEU A 114 22.87 -1.01 14.21
N ARG A 115 22.44 0.24 14.45
CA ARG A 115 22.86 1.00 15.65
C ARG A 115 22.13 0.58 16.91
N GLU A 116 20.99 -0.09 16.75
CA GLU A 116 20.13 -0.56 17.85
C GLU A 116 20.11 -2.09 17.91
N PRO A 117 21.25 -2.76 18.19
CA PRO A 117 21.37 -4.21 18.08
C PRO A 117 20.47 -4.96 19.07
N ASP A 118 20.09 -4.31 20.17
CA ASP A 118 19.18 -4.84 21.19
C ASP A 118 17.70 -4.58 20.88
N ALA A 119 17.39 -3.88 19.78
CA ALA A 119 16.02 -3.67 19.36
C ALA A 119 15.33 -5.00 19.09
N GLN A 120 14.13 -5.17 19.65
CA GLN A 120 13.32 -6.39 19.51
C GLN A 120 12.14 -6.19 18.57
N VAL A 121 11.94 -4.97 18.08
CA VAL A 121 10.84 -4.55 17.20
C VAL A 121 11.42 -3.67 16.12
N LEU A 122 10.95 -3.86 14.88
CA LEU A 122 11.29 -2.96 13.76
C LEU A 122 10.85 -1.53 14.08
N ASP A 123 11.74 -0.59 13.89
CA ASP A 123 11.38 0.83 13.89
C ASP A 123 10.57 1.19 12.62
N GLU A 124 9.25 1.09 12.75
CA GLU A 124 8.33 1.40 11.65
C GLU A 124 8.39 2.88 11.26
N ALA A 125 8.64 3.79 12.21
CA ALA A 125 8.74 5.23 11.92
C ALA A 125 9.94 5.53 11.01
N LEU A 126 11.09 4.87 11.25
CA LEU A 126 12.26 4.96 10.36
C LEU A 126 11.92 4.53 8.93
N VAL A 127 11.23 3.38 8.78
CA VAL A 127 10.85 2.87 7.46
C VAL A 127 9.90 3.84 6.76
N HIS A 128 8.88 4.32 7.48
CA HIS A 128 7.94 5.32 6.96
C HIS A 128 8.64 6.60 6.49
N GLN A 129 9.52 7.16 7.31
CA GLN A 129 10.27 8.37 6.97
C GLN A 129 11.14 8.17 5.72
N GLY A 130 11.77 7.00 5.59
CA GLY A 130 12.57 6.66 4.43
C GLY A 130 11.74 6.59 3.14
N MET A 131 10.61 5.85 3.17
CA MET A 131 9.73 5.72 2.00
C MET A 131 9.07 7.05 1.62
N LEU A 132 8.68 7.87 2.60
CA LEU A 132 8.18 9.21 2.34
C LEU A 132 9.25 10.12 1.74
N SER A 133 10.49 10.05 2.24
CA SER A 133 11.61 10.83 1.67
C SER A 133 11.83 10.50 0.20
N ILE A 134 11.75 9.20 -0.16
CA ILE A 134 11.83 8.77 -1.56
C ILE A 134 10.69 9.41 -2.37
N PHE A 135 9.45 9.33 -1.87
CA PHE A 135 8.28 9.90 -2.56
C PHE A 135 8.41 11.41 -2.76
N THR A 136 8.75 12.16 -1.71
CA THR A 136 8.85 13.63 -1.77
C THR A 136 9.99 14.09 -2.67
N GLN A 137 11.15 13.45 -2.61
CA GLN A 137 12.29 13.76 -3.48
C GLN A 137 12.00 13.44 -4.95
N MET A 138 11.27 12.37 -5.23
CA MET A 138 10.99 11.95 -6.60
C MET A 138 9.87 12.73 -7.28
N PHE A 139 8.81 13.04 -6.56
CA PHE A 139 7.60 13.61 -7.17
C PHE A 139 7.37 15.07 -6.84
N LEU A 140 7.80 15.51 -5.65
CA LEU A 140 7.64 16.90 -5.24
C LEU A 140 8.94 17.68 -5.36
N GLU A 141 10.08 17.00 -5.51
CA GLU A 141 11.43 17.59 -5.49
C GLU A 141 11.71 18.36 -4.19
N VAL A 142 11.19 17.81 -3.07
CA VAL A 142 11.23 18.43 -1.74
C VAL A 142 11.89 17.48 -0.75
N GLU A 143 12.80 18.02 0.05
CA GLU A 143 13.34 17.31 1.21
C GLU A 143 12.29 17.22 2.33
N LEU A 144 12.21 16.07 3.00
CA LEU A 144 11.21 15.82 4.03
C LEU A 144 11.29 16.82 5.20
N SER A 145 12.48 17.37 5.49
CA SER A 145 12.70 18.41 6.49
C SER A 145 11.89 19.68 6.26
N HIS A 146 11.46 19.93 5.02
CA HIS A 146 10.57 21.05 4.69
C HIS A 146 9.08 20.77 4.96
N LEU A 147 8.74 19.53 5.34
CA LEU A 147 7.36 19.09 5.59
C LEU A 147 7.19 18.53 7.01
N PRO A 148 7.66 19.21 8.06
CA PRO A 148 7.58 18.68 9.42
C PRO A 148 6.12 18.42 9.80
N MET A 149 5.85 17.25 10.38
CA MET A 149 4.53 16.84 10.88
C MET A 149 3.45 16.56 9.83
N ALA A 150 3.64 16.90 8.54
CA ALA A 150 2.58 16.68 7.53
C ALA A 150 2.28 15.20 7.32
N HIS A 151 3.32 14.37 7.26
CA HIS A 151 3.18 12.94 7.03
C HIS A 151 2.55 12.22 8.23
N ASP A 152 3.11 12.35 9.42
CA ASP A 152 2.58 11.69 10.63
C ASP A 152 1.11 12.06 10.85
N SER A 153 0.78 13.33 10.57
CA SER A 153 -0.60 13.80 10.62
C SER A 153 -1.47 13.19 9.53
N ALA A 154 -0.95 12.99 8.31
CA ALA A 154 -1.69 12.36 7.21
C ALA A 154 -1.95 10.88 7.50
N SER A 155 -0.94 10.11 7.89
CA SER A 155 -1.08 8.70 8.26
C SER A 155 -2.06 8.53 9.44
N ARG A 156 -1.95 9.38 10.46
CA ARG A 156 -2.90 9.37 11.58
C ARG A 156 -4.32 9.72 11.16
N LEU A 157 -4.49 10.64 10.22
CA LEU A 157 -5.80 11.01 9.68
C LEU A 157 -6.44 9.83 8.93
N ILE A 158 -5.68 9.11 8.12
CA ILE A 158 -6.15 7.92 7.41
C ILE A 158 -6.43 6.76 8.38
N GLU A 159 -5.60 6.56 9.40
CA GLU A 159 -5.87 5.59 10.47
C GLU A 159 -7.23 5.88 11.14
N LEU A 160 -7.50 7.14 11.51
CA LEU A 160 -8.78 7.55 12.06
C LEU A 160 -9.93 7.31 11.07
N ALA A 161 -9.73 7.64 9.78
CA ALA A 161 -10.71 7.40 8.73
C ALA A 161 -11.01 5.90 8.57
N SER A 162 -10.02 5.03 8.65
CA SER A 162 -10.15 3.59 8.43
C SER A 162 -11.16 2.93 9.37
N SER A 163 -11.36 3.49 10.55
CA SER A 163 -12.33 3.01 11.52
C SER A 163 -13.79 3.16 11.05
N TYR A 164 -14.05 3.97 10.02
CA TYR A 164 -15.37 4.15 9.42
C TYR A 164 -15.60 3.25 8.20
N ALA A 165 -14.60 2.51 7.74
CA ALA A 165 -14.64 1.74 6.49
C ALA A 165 -15.84 0.76 6.43
N PHE A 166 -16.30 0.27 7.57
CA PHE A 166 -17.40 -0.68 7.69
C PHE A 166 -18.61 -0.13 8.48
N VAL A 167 -18.66 1.18 8.69
CA VAL A 167 -19.82 1.83 9.33
C VAL A 167 -20.87 2.11 8.24
N PRO A 168 -22.15 1.75 8.46
CA PRO A 168 -23.20 2.05 7.49
C PRO A 168 -23.29 3.54 7.18
N PRO A 169 -23.56 3.93 5.93
CA PRO A 169 -23.78 5.31 5.55
C PRO A 169 -24.84 6.00 6.41
N GLY A 170 -24.53 7.20 6.89
CA GLY A 170 -25.45 7.98 7.75
C GLY A 170 -25.39 7.66 9.24
N GLN A 171 -24.60 6.64 9.65
CA GLN A 171 -24.41 6.28 11.07
C GLN A 171 -23.06 6.76 11.62
N GLU A 172 -22.22 7.36 10.81
CA GLU A 172 -20.87 7.78 11.17
C GLU A 172 -20.86 8.78 12.33
N SER A 173 -21.76 9.76 12.28
CA SER A 173 -21.83 10.86 13.26
C SER A 173 -22.40 10.45 14.63
N LEU A 174 -23.14 9.36 14.71
CA LEU A 174 -23.77 8.91 15.94
C LEU A 174 -22.79 8.27 16.95
N LYS A 175 -21.57 8.00 16.52
CA LYS A 175 -20.58 7.23 17.29
C LYS A 175 -19.29 8.00 17.57
N ASP A 176 -19.19 9.23 17.10
CA ASP A 176 -17.98 10.02 17.31
C ASP A 176 -18.02 10.71 18.68
N SER A 177 -16.94 10.48 19.44
CA SER A 177 -16.69 11.31 20.59
C SER A 177 -16.33 12.74 20.12
N LYS A 178 -16.68 13.75 20.91
CA LYS A 178 -16.25 15.14 20.67
C LYS A 178 -14.73 15.25 20.55
N GLU A 179 -14.01 14.39 21.24
CA GLU A 179 -12.56 14.30 21.25
C GLU A 179 -12.02 13.86 19.89
N ARG A 180 -12.59 12.82 19.31
CA ARG A 180 -12.20 12.33 17.99
C ARG A 180 -12.44 13.35 16.88
N ILE A 181 -13.58 14.04 16.91
CA ILE A 181 -13.86 15.12 15.95
C ILE A 181 -12.82 16.24 16.08
N ARG A 182 -12.44 16.60 17.32
CA ARG A 182 -11.39 17.60 17.55
C ARG A 182 -10.04 17.13 17.00
N GLU A 183 -9.68 15.88 17.20
CA GLU A 183 -8.43 15.29 16.68
C GLU A 183 -8.41 15.37 15.14
N ILE A 184 -9.46 14.94 14.45
CA ILE A 184 -9.60 15.04 12.99
C ILE A 184 -9.42 16.48 12.50
N LEU A 185 -10.12 17.43 13.12
CA LEU A 185 -10.03 18.85 12.75
C LEU A 185 -8.64 19.42 12.99
N GLN A 186 -7.99 19.04 14.08
CA GLN A 186 -6.62 19.46 14.40
C GLN A 186 -5.61 18.89 13.39
N LEU A 187 -5.69 17.61 13.08
CA LEU A 187 -4.81 16.96 12.08
C LEU A 187 -4.96 17.62 10.71
N ARG A 188 -6.19 17.85 10.25
CA ARG A 188 -6.45 18.56 8.99
C ARG A 188 -5.82 19.95 8.96
N LYS A 189 -5.96 20.70 10.05
CA LYS A 189 -5.33 22.03 10.18
C LYS A 189 -3.80 21.94 10.15
N THR A 190 -3.22 20.97 10.85
CA THR A 190 -1.77 20.73 10.85
C THR A 190 -1.25 20.42 9.45
N ILE A 191 -1.89 19.48 8.74
CA ILE A 191 -1.54 19.11 7.37
C ILE A 191 -1.65 20.33 6.45
N PHE A 192 -2.77 21.05 6.51
CA PHE A 192 -3.01 22.21 5.68
C PHE A 192 -1.93 23.28 5.87
N ASN A 193 -1.61 23.61 7.14
CA ASN A 193 -0.57 24.58 7.45
C ASN A 193 0.82 24.12 6.98
N ALA A 194 1.15 22.85 7.16
CA ALA A 194 2.44 22.31 6.71
C ALA A 194 2.57 22.35 5.18
N LEU A 195 1.49 22.07 4.44
CA LEU A 195 1.50 22.09 2.98
C LEU A 195 1.46 23.49 2.37
N GLN A 196 1.07 24.52 3.11
CA GLN A 196 1.09 25.91 2.63
C GLN A 196 2.49 26.40 2.23
N CYS A 197 3.54 25.88 2.88
CA CYS A 197 4.92 26.24 2.50
C CYS A 197 5.25 25.85 1.05
N LEU A 198 4.63 24.79 0.51
CA LEU A 198 4.86 24.30 -0.86
C LEU A 198 4.28 25.24 -1.94
N ARG A 199 3.51 26.25 -1.56
CA ARG A 199 2.98 27.27 -2.49
C ARG A 199 4.00 28.38 -2.77
N GLY A 200 5.13 28.39 -2.07
CA GLY A 200 6.16 29.43 -2.21
C GLY A 200 7.06 29.21 -3.44
N ASP A 201 7.67 30.30 -3.91
CA ASP A 201 8.56 30.32 -5.09
C ASP A 201 9.75 29.37 -4.96
N ALA A 202 10.15 29.03 -3.74
CA ALA A 202 11.21 28.05 -3.47
C ALA A 202 10.93 26.67 -4.08
N PHE A 203 9.67 26.32 -4.31
CA PHE A 203 9.24 25.03 -4.86
C PHE A 203 8.71 25.13 -6.31
N ALA A 204 8.85 26.29 -6.94
CA ALA A 204 8.41 26.53 -8.33
C ALA A 204 9.15 25.67 -9.37
N HIS A 205 10.24 25.01 -8.99
CA HIS A 205 10.96 24.06 -9.82
C HIS A 205 10.27 22.67 -9.92
N SER A 206 9.34 22.34 -9.00
CA SER A 206 8.65 21.05 -8.99
C SER A 206 7.50 21.02 -10.04
N PRO A 207 7.60 20.21 -11.12
CA PRO A 207 6.56 20.17 -12.13
C PRO A 207 5.23 19.64 -11.61
N MET A 208 5.26 18.67 -10.67
CA MET A 208 4.05 18.09 -10.10
C MET A 208 3.32 19.07 -9.19
N LEU A 209 4.06 19.82 -8.36
CA LEU A 209 3.48 20.85 -7.50
C LEU A 209 2.83 21.96 -8.34
N ASN A 210 3.53 22.45 -9.35
CA ASN A 210 2.99 23.49 -10.25
C ASN A 210 1.71 23.03 -10.96
N ALA A 211 1.71 21.82 -11.52
CA ALA A 211 0.52 21.28 -12.15
C ALA A 211 -0.68 21.16 -11.20
N MET A 212 -0.42 20.79 -9.92
CA MET A 212 -1.47 20.72 -8.91
C MET A 212 -1.99 22.09 -8.49
N LEU A 213 -1.12 23.09 -8.34
CA LEU A 213 -1.52 24.46 -8.01
C LEU A 213 -2.33 25.11 -9.13
N GLU A 214 -1.93 24.91 -10.37
CA GLU A 214 -2.69 25.35 -11.56
C GLU A 214 -4.07 24.70 -11.63
N ALA A 215 -4.16 23.41 -11.25
CA ALA A 215 -5.40 22.66 -11.30
C ALA A 215 -6.50 23.18 -10.34
N GLU A 216 -6.14 23.94 -9.29
CA GLU A 216 -7.13 24.58 -8.39
C GLU A 216 -8.00 25.61 -9.09
N SER A 217 -7.52 26.20 -10.19
CA SER A 217 -8.26 27.15 -11.00
C SER A 217 -9.04 26.50 -12.15
N ALA A 218 -9.02 25.16 -12.27
CA ALA A 218 -9.67 24.47 -13.37
C ALA A 218 -11.20 24.53 -13.24
N PRO A 219 -11.92 25.09 -14.26
CA PRO A 219 -13.36 25.23 -14.18
C PRO A 219 -14.08 23.88 -14.14
N GLY A 220 -15.10 23.76 -13.30
CA GLY A 220 -15.94 22.55 -13.20
C GLY A 220 -15.36 21.40 -12.38
N PHE A 221 -14.19 21.60 -11.74
CA PHE A 221 -13.57 20.59 -10.90
C PHE A 221 -13.36 21.11 -9.48
N ASP A 222 -13.77 20.29 -8.48
CA ASP A 222 -13.47 20.54 -7.06
C ASP A 222 -12.10 19.96 -6.73
N PHE A 223 -11.05 20.68 -7.11
CA PHE A 223 -9.68 20.30 -6.81
C PHE A 223 -9.12 21.15 -5.68
N THR A 224 -8.47 20.53 -4.72
CA THR A 224 -7.77 21.19 -3.63
C THR A 224 -6.42 20.49 -3.44
N PHE A 225 -5.35 21.23 -3.63
CA PHE A 225 -3.96 20.78 -3.56
C PHE A 225 -3.66 19.99 -2.28
N GLU A 226 -4.04 20.52 -1.12
CA GLU A 226 -3.75 19.89 0.16
C GLU A 226 -4.51 18.57 0.37
N LYS A 227 -5.76 18.48 -0.09
CA LYS A 227 -6.54 17.22 0.00
C LYS A 227 -5.93 16.14 -0.89
N GLU A 228 -5.49 16.51 -2.09
CA GLU A 228 -4.85 15.58 -3.01
C GLU A 228 -3.52 15.07 -2.43
N LEU A 229 -2.64 15.97 -1.95
CA LEU A 229 -1.36 15.59 -1.35
C LEU A 229 -1.51 14.79 -0.07
N THR A 230 -2.50 15.07 0.79
CA THR A 230 -2.76 14.27 2.00
C THR A 230 -2.94 12.79 1.67
N THR A 231 -3.74 12.49 0.64
CA THR A 231 -3.97 11.09 0.25
C THR A 231 -2.84 10.50 -0.59
N LEU A 232 -2.06 11.33 -1.29
CA LEU A 232 -0.89 10.88 -2.04
C LEU A 232 0.28 10.52 -1.11
N PHE A 233 0.46 11.22 -0.01
CA PHE A 233 1.46 10.85 1.00
C PHE A 233 1.18 9.46 1.57
N ASP A 234 -0.05 9.21 2.03
CA ASP A 234 -0.46 7.89 2.51
C ASP A 234 -0.30 6.82 1.41
N ALA A 235 -0.84 7.05 0.22
CA ALA A 235 -0.81 6.07 -0.86
C ALA A 235 0.61 5.79 -1.39
N GLY A 236 1.50 6.79 -1.37
CA GLY A 236 2.84 6.71 -1.94
C GLY A 236 3.92 6.26 -0.96
N SER A 237 3.72 6.38 0.34
CA SER A 237 4.74 6.00 1.33
C SER A 237 4.30 4.86 2.25
N ASP A 238 3.07 4.91 2.80
CA ASP A 238 2.63 3.96 3.81
C ASP A 238 2.50 2.54 3.25
N THR A 239 1.98 2.40 2.02
CA THR A 239 1.87 1.09 1.37
C THR A 239 3.23 0.43 1.14
N ALA A 240 4.23 1.19 0.73
CA ALA A 240 5.58 0.72 0.52
C ALA A 240 6.28 0.40 1.85
N SER A 241 6.11 1.24 2.89
CA SER A 241 6.71 1.01 4.20
C SER A 241 6.17 -0.25 4.87
N TYR A 242 4.85 -0.50 4.84
CA TYR A 242 4.29 -1.77 5.34
C TYR A 242 4.78 -2.96 4.52
N SER A 243 4.97 -2.81 3.20
CA SER A 243 5.57 -3.86 2.38
C SER A 243 7.00 -4.19 2.82
N ILE A 244 7.83 -3.19 3.17
CA ILE A 244 9.18 -3.42 3.71
C ILE A 244 9.11 -4.17 5.05
N GLY A 245 8.23 -3.75 5.98
CA GLY A 245 8.03 -4.44 7.25
C GLY A 245 7.68 -5.92 7.07
N TRP A 246 6.71 -6.21 6.21
CA TRP A 246 6.31 -7.58 5.88
C TRP A 246 7.40 -8.36 5.14
N ALA A 247 8.21 -7.70 4.30
CA ALA A 247 9.34 -8.34 3.62
C ALA A 247 10.39 -8.82 4.63
N LEU A 248 10.77 -7.96 5.57
CA LEU A 248 11.72 -8.30 6.64
C LEU A 248 11.19 -9.41 7.54
N HIS A 249 9.90 -9.38 7.87
CA HIS A 249 9.23 -10.46 8.60
C HIS A 249 9.29 -11.79 7.83
N LEU A 250 8.95 -11.76 6.54
CA LEU A 250 8.97 -12.96 5.69
C LEU A 250 10.38 -13.54 5.56
N LEU A 251 11.41 -12.71 5.47
CA LEU A 251 12.80 -13.13 5.44
C LEU A 251 13.24 -13.75 6.78
N ALA A 252 12.82 -13.17 7.90
CA ALA A 252 13.14 -13.70 9.24
C ALA A 252 12.49 -15.06 9.50
N GLU A 253 11.27 -15.28 9.00
CA GLU A 253 10.54 -16.54 9.08
C GLU A 253 11.06 -17.63 8.12
N ASN A 254 11.85 -17.22 7.10
CA ASN A 254 12.37 -18.14 6.07
C ASN A 254 13.89 -17.96 5.88
N PRO A 255 14.72 -18.48 6.82
CA PRO A 255 16.18 -18.30 6.78
C PRO A 255 16.83 -18.77 5.46
N ASP A 256 16.41 -19.91 4.94
CA ASP A 256 16.97 -20.43 3.68
C ASP A 256 16.68 -19.49 2.48
N LEU A 257 15.49 -18.91 2.44
CA LEU A 257 15.14 -17.91 1.43
C LEU A 257 15.97 -16.63 1.62
N GLN A 258 16.18 -16.22 2.86
CA GLN A 258 17.00 -15.06 3.19
C GLN A 258 18.46 -15.26 2.74
N GLU A 259 19.06 -16.43 3.03
CA GLU A 259 20.43 -16.75 2.60
C GLU A 259 20.55 -16.84 1.08
N HIS A 260 19.55 -17.44 0.41
CA HIS A 260 19.53 -17.52 -1.05
C HIS A 260 19.53 -16.11 -1.69
N LEU A 261 18.64 -15.23 -1.22
CA LEU A 261 18.57 -13.85 -1.75
C LEU A 261 19.81 -13.04 -1.41
N HIS A 262 20.40 -13.21 -0.21
CA HIS A 262 21.63 -12.57 0.16
C HIS A 262 22.79 -12.99 -0.77
N ALA A 263 22.95 -14.30 -1.02
CA ALA A 263 23.98 -14.80 -1.93
C ALA A 263 23.82 -14.18 -3.34
N ALA A 264 22.59 -14.10 -3.84
CA ALA A 264 22.28 -13.48 -5.12
C ALA A 264 22.64 -11.97 -5.15
N MET A 265 22.29 -11.22 -4.10
CA MET A 265 22.62 -9.79 -4.03
C MET A 265 24.14 -9.54 -3.87
N ARG A 266 24.84 -10.42 -3.17
CA ARG A 266 26.33 -10.39 -3.09
C ARG A 266 26.98 -10.59 -4.45
N GLU A 267 26.50 -11.57 -5.22
CA GLU A 267 27.00 -11.81 -6.58
C GLU A 267 26.76 -10.60 -7.48
N VAL A 268 25.56 -10.04 -7.47
CA VAL A 268 25.24 -8.81 -8.21
C VAL A 268 26.15 -7.65 -7.81
N HIS A 269 26.37 -7.46 -6.52
CA HIS A 269 27.24 -6.39 -6.03
C HIS A 269 28.71 -6.64 -6.39
N ALA A 270 29.19 -7.86 -6.32
CA ALA A 270 30.57 -8.21 -6.70
C ALA A 270 30.84 -7.97 -8.19
N LEU A 271 29.87 -8.25 -9.06
CA LEU A 271 30.00 -8.09 -10.51
C LEU A 271 29.81 -6.63 -10.97
N HIS A 272 28.91 -5.88 -10.34
CA HIS A 272 28.46 -4.58 -10.84
C HIS A 272 28.66 -3.42 -9.86
N GLY A 273 29.14 -3.67 -8.63
CA GLY A 273 29.24 -2.64 -7.59
C GLY A 273 30.16 -1.45 -7.90
N HIS A 274 31.04 -1.58 -8.88
CA HIS A 274 31.91 -0.51 -9.37
C HIS A 274 31.24 0.40 -10.41
N ASP A 275 30.13 0.01 -10.98
CA ASP A 275 29.32 0.78 -11.94
C ASP A 275 27.89 0.96 -11.42
N PRO A 276 27.52 2.17 -10.98
CA PRO A 276 26.19 2.42 -10.41
C PRO A 276 25.03 2.08 -11.35
N GLN A 277 25.17 2.34 -12.65
CA GLN A 277 24.10 2.06 -13.63
C GLN A 277 23.94 0.55 -13.87
N ALA A 278 25.05 -0.17 -13.99
CA ALA A 278 25.05 -1.61 -14.13
C ALA A 278 24.49 -2.30 -12.88
N LEU A 279 24.86 -1.83 -11.68
CA LEU A 279 24.34 -2.32 -10.40
C LEU A 279 22.82 -2.11 -10.29
N GLU A 280 22.36 -0.91 -10.62
CA GLU A 280 20.92 -0.58 -10.66
C GLU A 280 20.17 -1.55 -11.57
N SER A 281 20.60 -1.68 -12.82
CA SER A 281 19.96 -2.57 -13.79
C SER A 281 19.98 -4.02 -13.32
N ALA A 282 21.08 -4.49 -12.76
CA ALA A 282 21.21 -5.87 -12.29
C ALA A 282 20.30 -6.16 -11.09
N ILE A 283 20.18 -5.26 -10.12
CA ILE A 283 19.25 -5.41 -8.98
C ILE A 283 17.79 -5.34 -9.45
N ALA A 284 17.43 -4.30 -10.21
CA ALA A 284 16.04 -4.07 -10.66
C ALA A 284 15.51 -5.23 -11.51
N GLN A 285 16.38 -5.89 -12.27
CA GLN A 285 16.02 -7.01 -13.15
C GLN A 285 16.30 -8.38 -12.54
N HIS A 286 16.85 -8.45 -11.32
CA HIS A 286 17.19 -9.73 -10.71
C HIS A 286 15.97 -10.61 -10.51
N ALA A 287 15.97 -11.78 -11.14
CA ALA A 287 14.77 -12.63 -11.21
C ALA A 287 14.25 -13.08 -9.83
N ASP A 288 15.17 -13.47 -8.92
CA ASP A 288 14.75 -13.97 -7.60
C ASP A 288 14.25 -12.83 -6.70
N LEU A 289 14.84 -11.63 -6.78
CA LEU A 289 14.33 -10.47 -6.05
C LEU A 289 12.92 -10.06 -6.54
N ARG A 290 12.71 -10.07 -7.84
CA ARG A 290 11.38 -9.83 -8.43
C ARG A 290 10.35 -10.90 -8.04
N CYS A 291 10.76 -12.17 -8.01
CA CYS A 291 9.93 -13.26 -7.49
C CYS A 291 9.60 -13.05 -6.02
N PHE A 292 10.58 -12.64 -5.21
CA PHE A 292 10.36 -12.35 -3.79
C PHE A 292 9.35 -11.22 -3.58
N ILE A 293 9.51 -10.10 -4.30
CA ILE A 293 8.55 -8.98 -4.25
C ILE A 293 7.14 -9.43 -4.68
N SER A 294 7.06 -10.27 -5.71
CA SER A 294 5.79 -10.86 -6.15
C SER A 294 5.14 -11.72 -5.05
N GLU A 295 5.92 -12.59 -4.39
CA GLU A 295 5.45 -13.43 -3.29
C GLU A 295 5.07 -12.61 -2.05
N LEU A 296 5.85 -11.58 -1.73
CA LEU A 296 5.54 -10.62 -0.68
C LEU A 296 4.14 -9.99 -0.89
N LEU A 297 3.91 -9.41 -2.07
CA LEU A 297 2.65 -8.74 -2.41
C LEU A 297 1.47 -9.71 -2.59
N ARG A 298 1.76 -10.98 -2.84
CA ARG A 298 0.75 -12.05 -2.86
C ARG A 298 0.31 -12.45 -1.46
N LEU A 299 1.27 -12.63 -0.55
CA LEU A 299 1.04 -13.08 0.84
C LEU A 299 0.55 -11.95 1.73
N TYR A 300 1.19 -10.79 1.64
CA TYR A 300 0.98 -9.63 2.50
C TYR A 300 0.75 -8.36 1.67
N PRO A 301 -0.30 -8.30 0.83
CA PRO A 301 -0.61 -7.05 0.14
C PRO A 301 -0.97 -5.97 1.17
N PRO A 302 -0.43 -4.74 1.05
CA PRO A 302 -0.79 -3.65 1.96
C PRO A 302 -2.29 -3.39 2.03
N LEU A 303 -3.00 -3.62 0.92
CA LEU A 303 -4.45 -3.66 0.84
C LEU A 303 -4.88 -5.11 0.61
N PRO A 304 -5.23 -5.90 1.65
CA PRO A 304 -5.64 -7.30 1.49
C PRO A 304 -7.01 -7.45 0.84
N PHE A 305 -7.76 -6.37 0.81
CA PHE A 305 -9.06 -6.25 0.14
C PHE A 305 -9.33 -4.81 -0.30
N ILE A 306 -10.26 -4.65 -1.22
CA ILE A 306 -10.79 -3.36 -1.64
C ILE A 306 -12.32 -3.38 -1.55
N THR A 307 -12.91 -2.21 -1.26
CA THR A 307 -14.35 -2.07 -1.10
C THR A 307 -15.00 -1.35 -2.29
N ARG A 308 -16.16 -1.81 -2.67
CA ARG A 308 -17.03 -1.24 -3.70
C ARG A 308 -18.45 -1.12 -3.19
N LEU A 309 -19.26 -0.31 -3.82
CA LEU A 309 -20.68 -0.18 -3.55
C LEU A 309 -21.45 -0.59 -4.82
N ALA A 310 -22.37 -1.53 -4.70
CA ALA A 310 -23.20 -1.89 -5.84
C ALA A 310 -24.23 -0.77 -6.11
N ARG A 311 -24.27 -0.27 -7.36
CA ARG A 311 -25.24 0.73 -7.79
C ARG A 311 -26.57 0.10 -8.17
N ASP A 312 -26.51 -0.94 -8.97
CA ASP A 312 -27.62 -1.66 -9.52
C ASP A 312 -27.51 -3.16 -9.21
N ALA A 313 -28.61 -3.89 -9.35
CA ALA A 313 -28.63 -5.33 -9.20
C ALA A 313 -27.67 -6.01 -10.23
N ASP A 314 -26.99 -7.05 -9.79
CA ASP A 314 -26.10 -7.85 -10.65
C ASP A 314 -26.14 -9.32 -10.21
N GLN A 315 -25.65 -10.21 -11.08
CA GLN A 315 -25.53 -11.64 -10.83
C GLN A 315 -24.05 -12.03 -10.92
N LEU A 316 -23.51 -12.52 -9.81
CA LEU A 316 -22.23 -13.21 -9.76
C LEU A 316 -22.44 -14.72 -9.85
N SER A 317 -21.38 -15.50 -9.95
CA SER A 317 -21.46 -16.95 -10.21
C SER A 317 -22.33 -17.70 -9.20
N ASP A 318 -22.28 -17.33 -7.92
CA ASP A 318 -22.93 -18.02 -6.80
C ASP A 318 -23.77 -17.11 -5.90
N MET A 319 -23.98 -15.84 -6.27
CA MET A 319 -24.77 -14.91 -5.47
C MET A 319 -25.38 -13.75 -6.25
N ASN A 320 -26.53 -13.28 -5.79
CA ASN A 320 -27.17 -12.08 -6.28
C ASN A 320 -26.60 -10.87 -5.55
N VAL A 321 -26.33 -9.80 -6.30
CA VAL A 321 -25.96 -8.48 -5.79
C VAL A 321 -27.19 -7.59 -5.84
N GLU A 322 -27.45 -6.90 -4.75
CA GLU A 322 -28.55 -5.93 -4.62
C GLU A 322 -28.01 -4.50 -4.62
N PRO A 323 -28.79 -3.51 -5.09
CA PRO A 323 -28.40 -2.11 -5.00
C PRO A 323 -28.09 -1.72 -3.55
N GLY A 324 -26.93 -1.09 -3.32
CA GLY A 324 -26.48 -0.69 -1.99
C GLY A 324 -25.65 -1.76 -1.26
N ASP A 325 -25.49 -2.97 -1.82
CA ASP A 325 -24.55 -3.95 -1.24
C ASP A 325 -23.13 -3.41 -1.18
N VAL A 326 -22.47 -3.63 -0.06
CA VAL A 326 -21.02 -3.44 0.05
C VAL A 326 -20.32 -4.68 -0.49
N VAL A 327 -19.54 -4.50 -1.54
CA VAL A 327 -18.79 -5.57 -2.18
C VAL A 327 -17.32 -5.44 -1.83
N VAL A 328 -16.78 -6.46 -1.19
CA VAL A 328 -15.36 -6.55 -0.79
C VAL A 328 -14.67 -7.55 -1.70
N VAL A 329 -13.79 -7.07 -2.55
CA VAL A 329 -12.92 -7.95 -3.35
C VAL A 329 -11.70 -8.31 -2.49
N SER A 330 -11.63 -9.57 -2.06
CA SER A 330 -10.50 -10.11 -1.30
C SER A 330 -9.31 -10.35 -2.23
N LEU A 331 -8.32 -9.47 -2.19
CA LEU A 331 -7.11 -9.62 -3.00
C LEU A 331 -6.32 -10.85 -2.55
N VAL A 332 -6.29 -11.12 -1.26
CA VAL A 332 -5.67 -12.34 -0.69
C VAL A 332 -6.35 -13.60 -1.21
N GLY A 333 -7.69 -13.66 -1.13
CA GLY A 333 -8.45 -14.84 -1.58
C GLY A 333 -8.30 -15.11 -3.08
N VAL A 334 -8.38 -14.06 -3.91
CA VAL A 334 -8.15 -14.14 -5.36
C VAL A 334 -6.73 -14.65 -5.66
N ASN A 335 -5.71 -14.09 -5.01
CA ASN A 335 -4.32 -14.46 -5.23
C ASN A 335 -4.05 -15.93 -4.88
N HIS A 336 -4.60 -16.42 -3.76
CA HIS A 336 -4.33 -17.79 -3.30
C HIS A 336 -5.04 -18.84 -4.13
N LYS A 337 -6.27 -18.59 -4.56
CA LYS A 337 -7.02 -19.53 -5.41
C LYS A 337 -6.48 -19.62 -6.82
N ALA A 338 -6.07 -18.49 -7.40
CA ALA A 338 -5.66 -18.42 -8.80
C ALA A 338 -4.41 -19.27 -9.10
N LEU A 339 -3.57 -19.54 -8.10
CA LEU A 339 -2.26 -20.17 -8.31
C LEU A 339 -2.28 -21.71 -8.27
N GLY A 340 -3.28 -22.33 -7.65
CA GLY A 340 -3.37 -23.81 -7.56
C GLY A 340 -2.17 -24.47 -6.89
N ARG A 341 -1.45 -23.77 -6.00
CA ARG A 341 -0.25 -24.26 -5.29
C ARG A 341 -0.60 -25.24 -4.19
N ALA A 342 0.29 -26.21 -3.91
CA ALA A 342 0.10 -27.17 -2.82
C ALA A 342 0.05 -26.48 -1.44
N ASP A 343 0.92 -25.51 -1.21
CA ASP A 343 0.90 -24.64 -0.02
C ASP A 343 0.96 -23.16 -0.48
N PRO A 344 -0.20 -22.53 -0.69
CA PRO A 344 -0.24 -21.16 -1.16
C PRO A 344 0.19 -20.14 -0.10
N TRP A 345 0.37 -20.54 1.16
CA TRP A 345 0.75 -19.66 2.27
C TRP A 345 2.26 -19.55 2.48
N LYS A 346 3.05 -20.35 1.75
CA LYS A 346 4.51 -20.25 1.75
C LYS A 346 5.02 -19.49 0.53
N PRO A 347 6.13 -18.73 0.68
CA PRO A 347 6.79 -18.12 -0.47
C PRO A 347 7.45 -19.20 -1.34
N ASP A 348 7.24 -19.10 -2.66
CA ASP A 348 7.83 -20.02 -3.65
C ASP A 348 8.33 -19.23 -4.87
N LEU A 349 9.63 -18.92 -4.89
CA LEU A 349 10.26 -18.16 -5.98
C LEU A 349 10.20 -18.91 -7.31
N ARG A 350 10.23 -20.25 -7.30
CA ARG A 350 10.17 -21.06 -8.53
C ARG A 350 8.79 -20.99 -9.14
N ALA A 351 7.74 -21.07 -8.30
CA ALA A 351 6.38 -20.90 -8.74
C ALA A 351 6.16 -19.48 -9.29
N ALA A 352 6.57 -18.45 -8.55
CA ALA A 352 6.46 -17.06 -8.98
C ALA A 352 7.17 -16.82 -10.34
N ARG A 353 8.31 -17.43 -10.56
CA ARG A 353 9.03 -17.35 -11.85
C ARG A 353 8.25 -18.00 -13.00
N ARG A 354 7.67 -19.20 -12.79
CA ARG A 354 6.82 -19.88 -13.80
C ARG A 354 5.58 -19.07 -14.15
N GLU A 355 5.02 -18.36 -13.17
CA GLU A 355 3.83 -17.52 -13.31
C GLU A 355 4.12 -16.14 -13.93
N GLY A 356 5.38 -15.86 -14.28
CA GLY A 356 5.79 -14.63 -14.94
C GLY A 356 5.68 -13.39 -14.08
N PHE A 357 5.99 -13.49 -12.79
CA PHE A 357 5.88 -12.43 -11.79
C PHE A 357 4.45 -11.91 -11.53
N GLY A 358 3.43 -12.53 -12.13
CA GLY A 358 1.99 -12.42 -11.84
C GLY A 358 1.35 -11.05 -11.68
N MET A 359 2.15 -10.00 -11.64
CA MET A 359 1.70 -8.67 -11.27
C MET A 359 1.00 -7.97 -12.42
N GLY A 360 -0.32 -7.94 -12.39
CA GLY A 360 -1.14 -7.09 -13.22
C GLY A 360 -1.97 -7.75 -14.30
N THR A 361 -2.07 -9.07 -14.34
CA THR A 361 -2.89 -9.80 -15.33
C THR A 361 -3.99 -10.66 -14.71
N GLY A 362 -4.35 -10.40 -13.44
CA GLY A 362 -5.39 -11.18 -12.74
C GLY A 362 -4.87 -12.40 -11.99
N THR A 363 -3.57 -12.67 -11.99
CA THR A 363 -2.97 -13.77 -11.22
C THR A 363 -2.45 -13.32 -9.86
N ILE A 364 -1.93 -12.10 -9.74
CA ILE A 364 -1.55 -11.47 -8.48
C ILE A 364 -2.02 -10.02 -8.48
N SER A 365 -2.84 -9.67 -7.51
CA SER A 365 -3.61 -8.42 -7.52
C SER A 365 -3.10 -7.36 -6.55
N GLY A 366 -1.84 -7.43 -6.09
CA GLY A 366 -1.28 -6.48 -5.14
C GLY A 366 -1.40 -5.00 -5.53
N PHE A 367 -1.52 -4.71 -6.83
CA PHE A 367 -1.74 -3.36 -7.37
C PHE A 367 -3.13 -3.15 -7.97
N VAL A 368 -4.05 -4.04 -7.70
CA VAL A 368 -5.37 -4.07 -8.34
C VAL A 368 -5.26 -4.18 -9.87
N TRP A 369 -6.36 -4.21 -10.58
CA TRP A 369 -6.40 -4.25 -12.05
C TRP A 369 -7.61 -3.50 -12.60
N GLY A 370 -7.71 -3.42 -13.95
CA GLY A 370 -8.78 -2.69 -14.63
C GLY A 370 -8.56 -1.18 -14.63
N ARG A 371 -9.65 -0.44 -14.75
CA ARG A 371 -9.63 1.03 -14.92
C ARG A 371 -8.95 1.76 -13.76
N ARG A 372 -9.00 1.18 -12.55
CA ARG A 372 -8.51 1.79 -11.31
C ARG A 372 -7.23 1.12 -10.80
N VAL A 373 -6.43 0.56 -11.71
CA VAL A 373 -5.10 0.02 -11.38
C VAL A 373 -4.25 1.07 -10.66
N CYS A 374 -3.38 0.62 -9.74
CA CYS A 374 -2.48 1.52 -9.02
C CYS A 374 -1.64 2.37 -9.98
N GLY A 375 -1.71 3.69 -9.82
CA GLY A 375 -0.98 4.64 -10.65
C GLY A 375 0.52 4.61 -10.43
N GLY A 376 0.95 4.31 -9.19
CA GLY A 376 2.36 4.25 -8.78
C GLY A 376 3.01 2.88 -8.94
N ARG A 377 2.34 1.89 -9.54
CA ARG A 377 2.82 0.50 -9.60
C ARG A 377 4.26 0.36 -10.11
N SER A 378 4.61 1.00 -11.22
CA SER A 378 5.95 0.88 -11.80
C SER A 378 7.01 1.47 -10.88
N PHE A 379 6.72 2.61 -10.26
CA PHE A 379 7.58 3.25 -9.29
C PHE A 379 7.77 2.38 -8.03
N ALA A 380 6.70 1.90 -7.44
CA ALA A 380 6.75 1.06 -6.24
C ALA A 380 7.59 -0.22 -6.44
N LEU A 381 7.58 -0.81 -7.63
CA LEU A 381 8.42 -1.96 -7.93
C LEU A 381 9.91 -1.62 -8.00
N VAL A 382 10.26 -0.46 -8.53
CA VAL A 382 11.65 0.04 -8.56
C VAL A 382 12.12 0.36 -7.14
N GLU A 383 11.31 1.09 -6.40
CA GLU A 383 11.55 1.48 -5.01
C GLU A 383 11.76 0.26 -4.11
N LEU A 384 10.83 -0.70 -4.14
CA LEU A 384 10.95 -1.95 -3.36
C LEU A 384 12.19 -2.75 -3.75
N ALA A 385 12.50 -2.87 -5.04
CA ALA A 385 13.68 -3.60 -5.49
C ALA A 385 14.97 -2.95 -4.98
N ALA A 386 15.08 -1.62 -5.07
CA ALA A 386 16.25 -0.88 -4.62
C ALA A 386 16.45 -0.98 -3.10
N VAL A 387 15.39 -0.69 -2.32
CA VAL A 387 15.45 -0.73 -0.84
C VAL A 387 15.70 -2.16 -0.36
N LEU A 388 14.95 -3.15 -0.83
CA LEU A 388 15.12 -4.55 -0.42
C LEU A 388 16.47 -5.11 -0.86
N GLY A 389 16.98 -4.76 -2.05
CA GLY A 389 18.31 -5.15 -2.51
C GLY A 389 19.38 -4.73 -1.52
N VAL A 390 19.32 -3.50 -1.01
CA VAL A 390 20.24 -2.97 0.01
C VAL A 390 20.06 -3.66 1.36
N LEU A 391 18.82 -3.77 1.84
CA LEU A 391 18.53 -4.37 3.16
C LEU A 391 18.98 -5.84 3.19
N ILE A 392 18.66 -6.63 2.16
CA ILE A 392 19.07 -8.03 2.03
C ILE A 392 20.60 -8.17 1.99
N LEU A 393 21.30 -7.26 1.30
CA LEU A 393 22.76 -7.29 1.21
C LEU A 393 23.41 -7.00 2.57
N ARG A 394 22.86 -6.07 3.36
CA ARG A 394 23.50 -5.53 4.57
C ARG A 394 23.04 -6.16 5.88
N LEU A 395 21.81 -6.70 5.91
CA LEU A 395 21.18 -7.15 7.14
C LEU A 395 20.94 -8.66 7.12
N LYS A 396 21.29 -9.32 8.24
CA LYS A 396 20.69 -10.58 8.65
C LYS A 396 19.54 -10.26 9.60
N VAL A 397 18.35 -10.78 9.29
CA VAL A 397 17.13 -10.52 10.06
C VAL A 397 16.67 -11.83 10.72
N GLU A 398 16.37 -11.77 12.00
CA GLU A 398 15.83 -12.92 12.76
C GLU A 398 14.59 -12.49 13.53
N VAL A 399 13.68 -13.45 13.76
CA VAL A 399 12.56 -13.23 14.66
C VAL A 399 13.11 -13.05 16.09
N SER A 400 12.81 -11.93 16.73
CA SER A 400 13.29 -11.64 18.09
C SER A 400 12.53 -12.42 19.14
N ARG A 401 11.22 -12.63 18.92
CA ARG A 401 10.33 -13.39 19.79
C ARG A 401 9.19 -14.00 18.97
N GLN A 402 8.92 -15.29 19.21
CA GLN A 402 7.81 -15.98 18.56
C GLN A 402 6.47 -15.55 19.16
N GLU A 403 5.65 -14.89 18.39
CA GLU A 403 4.28 -14.52 18.74
C GLU A 403 3.35 -14.69 17.54
N PRO A 404 2.09 -15.06 17.74
CA PRO A 404 1.13 -15.14 16.67
C PRO A 404 1.03 -13.79 15.92
N VAL A 405 0.93 -13.87 14.60
CA VAL A 405 0.71 -12.69 13.77
C VAL A 405 -0.72 -12.19 13.97
N VAL A 406 -0.85 -10.95 14.41
CA VAL A 406 -2.14 -10.27 14.53
C VAL A 406 -2.17 -9.15 13.51
N TYR A 407 -3.10 -9.26 12.54
CA TYR A 407 -3.31 -8.22 11.54
C TYR A 407 -4.08 -7.04 12.14
N GLU A 408 -3.64 -5.83 11.82
CA GLU A 408 -4.32 -4.61 12.19
C GLU A 408 -4.62 -3.80 10.93
N TRP A 409 -5.84 -3.28 10.84
CA TRP A 409 -6.26 -2.43 9.73
C TRP A 409 -6.25 -0.96 10.15
N VAL A 410 -5.46 -0.17 9.48
CA VAL A 410 -5.29 1.28 9.71
C VAL A 410 -5.40 2.09 8.42
N GLY A 411 -6.18 1.59 7.45
CA GLY A 411 -6.20 2.05 6.06
C GLY A 411 -5.40 1.11 5.16
N GLN A 412 -4.31 0.60 5.69
CA GLN A 412 -3.52 -0.51 5.17
C GLN A 412 -3.36 -1.58 6.25
N MET A 413 -2.81 -2.73 5.88
CA MET A 413 -2.58 -3.83 6.79
C MET A 413 -1.17 -3.77 7.40
N ARG A 414 -1.11 -3.69 8.73
CA ARG A 414 0.15 -3.83 9.47
C ARG A 414 0.08 -4.97 10.49
N ARG A 415 1.22 -5.37 11.03
CA ARG A 415 1.28 -6.27 12.18
C ARG A 415 1.00 -5.47 13.45
N LYS A 416 0.02 -5.87 14.24
CA LYS A 416 -0.28 -5.24 15.53
C LYS A 416 0.90 -5.39 16.49
N GLY A 417 1.32 -4.28 17.08
CA GLY A 417 2.49 -4.25 17.97
C GLY A 417 3.84 -4.23 17.25
N GLY A 418 3.85 -4.02 15.92
CA GLY A 418 5.05 -3.97 15.10
C GLY A 418 5.64 -5.36 14.77
N HIS A 419 6.61 -5.40 13.89
CA HIS A 419 7.33 -6.63 13.53
C HIS A 419 8.41 -6.93 14.56
N LEU A 420 8.31 -8.09 15.23
CA LEU A 420 9.24 -8.56 16.26
C LEU A 420 10.53 -9.11 15.62
N LEU A 421 11.46 -8.22 15.34
CA LEU A 421 12.67 -8.49 14.56
C LEU A 421 13.90 -7.94 15.27
N LYS A 422 15.01 -8.65 15.12
CA LYS A 422 16.36 -8.16 15.42
C LYS A 422 17.23 -8.20 14.18
N PHE A 423 18.20 -7.30 14.14
CA PHE A 423 19.03 -7.06 12.98
C PHE A 423 20.51 -7.26 13.34
N MET A 424 21.23 -7.90 12.44
CA MET A 424 22.66 -8.13 12.57
C MET A 424 23.35 -7.73 11.25
N PRO A 425 24.59 -7.22 11.32
CA PRO A 425 25.33 -6.91 10.10
C PRO A 425 25.68 -8.19 9.34
N ARG A 426 25.71 -8.08 8.02
CA ARG A 426 26.31 -9.10 7.16
C ARG A 426 27.74 -8.71 6.76
N PRO A 427 28.64 -9.68 6.63
CA PRO A 427 30.03 -9.44 6.22
C PRO A 427 30.14 -8.94 4.77
#